data_3e4c6a6f9b7ab2588d36891e2c268f9c
#
_entry.id   3e4c6a6f9b7ab2588d36891e2c268f9c
#
_cell.length_a   1.000
_cell.length_b   1.000
_cell.length_c   1.000
_cell.angle_alpha   90.00
_cell.angle_beta   90.00
_cell.angle_gamma   90.00
#
_symmetry.space_group_name_H-M   'P 1'
#
loop_
_entity.id
_entity.type
_entity.pdbx_description
1 polymer ?
#
loop_
_entity_poly.entity_id
_entity_poly.type
_entity_poly.pdbx_seq_one_letter_code
_entity_poly.pdbx_strand_id
1 'polypeptide(L)'
;MQYQSEVIEFLDEIHKAGVRYLLIGRRSIIAYGGPVQTMDYDIYVDNNPENLDLLFKIAKKYDLVPNKSKEEIRKHFMFKLENDFSIDVFCPKFFSAGKGKKLSFVELYDRRSIAKGEKGFEINLPAIDDLIALKKLGSRPKDLEDIQYLEGLKQIKGE
;
A
#
# COMPACT_ATOMS: atom_id res chain seq x y z
N MET A 1 -9.38 5.92 17.76
CA MET A 1 -8.19 6.66 18.00
C MET A 1 -7.94 7.65 16.89
N GLN A 2 -7.54 8.83 17.28
CA GLN A 2 -7.45 9.99 16.39
C GLN A 2 -6.51 9.77 15.21
N TYR A 3 -5.33 9.20 15.44
CA TYR A 3 -4.34 8.99 14.38
C TYR A 3 -4.83 8.03 13.30
N GLN A 4 -5.44 6.94 13.70
CA GLN A 4 -5.95 5.95 12.77
C GLN A 4 -7.05 6.54 11.89
N SER A 5 -7.89 7.38 12.48
CA SER A 5 -8.95 8.07 11.75
C SER A 5 -8.39 9.02 10.68
N GLU A 6 -7.33 9.76 11.01
CA GLU A 6 -6.69 10.69 10.06
C GLU A 6 -6.03 9.96 8.90
N VAL A 7 -5.36 8.82 9.16
CA VAL A 7 -4.75 8.03 8.10
C VAL A 7 -5.83 7.53 7.15
N ILE A 8 -6.93 7.03 7.67
CA ILE A 8 -8.03 6.53 6.84
C ILE A 8 -8.66 7.65 6.02
N GLU A 9 -8.84 8.83 6.60
CA GLU A 9 -9.32 9.98 5.86
C GLU A 9 -8.38 10.38 4.73
N PHE A 10 -7.08 10.37 5.00
CA PHE A 10 -6.08 10.66 3.98
C PHE A 10 -6.14 9.62 2.85
N LEU A 11 -6.19 8.33 3.19
CA LEU A 11 -6.26 7.27 2.19
C LEU A 11 -7.53 7.38 1.35
N ASP A 12 -8.65 7.71 1.97
CA ASP A 12 -9.91 7.92 1.26
C ASP A 12 -9.81 9.12 0.31
N GLU A 13 -9.18 10.20 0.76
CA GLU A 13 -9.03 11.39 -0.07
C GLU A 13 -8.13 11.15 -1.28
N ILE A 14 -7.02 10.44 -1.12
CA ILE A 14 -6.17 10.11 -2.27
C ILE A 14 -6.89 9.16 -3.23
N HIS A 15 -7.74 8.28 -2.70
CA HIS A 15 -8.55 7.38 -3.53
C HIS A 15 -9.53 8.19 -4.38
N LYS A 16 -10.29 9.10 -3.77
CA LYS A 16 -11.27 9.92 -4.47
C LYS A 16 -10.65 10.88 -5.47
N ALA A 17 -9.44 11.34 -5.19
CA ALA A 17 -8.73 12.25 -6.09
C ALA A 17 -8.10 11.55 -7.30
N GLY A 18 -8.11 10.22 -7.33
CA GLY A 18 -7.56 9.46 -8.44
C GLY A 18 -6.07 9.21 -8.36
N VAL A 19 -5.47 9.34 -7.18
CA VAL A 19 -4.08 8.91 -6.98
C VAL A 19 -3.99 7.42 -7.25
N ARG A 20 -2.99 7.03 -8.03
CA ARG A 20 -2.74 5.62 -8.33
C ARG A 20 -1.90 5.04 -7.21
N TYR A 21 -2.51 4.21 -6.37
CA TYR A 21 -1.89 3.62 -5.18
C TYR A 21 -2.52 2.28 -4.86
N LEU A 22 -1.79 1.49 -4.06
CA LEU A 22 -2.28 0.24 -3.48
C LEU A 22 -1.87 0.23 -2.01
N LEU A 23 -2.80 -0.11 -1.13
CA LEU A 23 -2.47 -0.35 0.28
C LEU A 23 -1.83 -1.74 0.36
N ILE A 24 -0.60 -1.81 0.84
CA ILE A 24 0.16 -3.06 0.96
C ILE A 24 0.51 -3.32 2.43
N GLY A 25 1.36 -4.29 2.71
CA GLY A 25 1.75 -4.62 4.07
C GLY A 25 0.62 -5.29 4.84
N ARG A 26 0.76 -5.36 6.16
CA ARG A 26 -0.24 -6.02 7.02
C ARG A 26 -1.61 -5.36 7.00
N ARG A 27 -1.66 -4.05 6.76
CA ARG A 27 -2.95 -3.34 6.65
C ARG A 27 -3.81 -3.89 5.53
N SER A 28 -3.20 -4.34 4.43
CA SER A 28 -3.96 -4.97 3.35
C SER A 28 -4.57 -6.30 3.78
N ILE A 29 -3.86 -7.06 4.60
CA ILE A 29 -4.36 -8.32 5.14
C ILE A 29 -5.55 -8.05 6.07
N ILE A 30 -5.44 -7.05 6.93
CA ILE A 30 -6.53 -6.61 7.80
C ILE A 30 -7.74 -6.20 6.98
N ALA A 31 -7.54 -5.46 5.90
CA ALA A 31 -8.61 -5.02 5.02
C ALA A 31 -9.34 -6.19 4.35
N TYR A 32 -8.63 -7.29 4.10
CA TYR A 32 -9.23 -8.53 3.60
C TYR A 32 -9.87 -9.37 4.71
N GLY A 33 -9.77 -8.96 5.97
CA GLY A 33 -10.35 -9.70 7.10
C GLY A 33 -9.38 -10.61 7.82
N GLY A 34 -8.08 -10.52 7.55
CA GLY A 34 -7.07 -11.36 8.20
C GLY A 34 -6.85 -10.98 9.66
N PRO A 35 -6.55 -11.97 10.52
CA PRO A 35 -6.42 -11.75 11.97
C PRO A 35 -4.99 -11.34 12.37
N VAL A 36 -4.48 -10.27 11.79
CA VAL A 36 -3.15 -9.75 12.10
C VAL A 36 -3.29 -8.34 12.70
N GLN A 37 -2.23 -7.88 13.35
CA GLN A 37 -2.18 -6.55 13.94
C GLN A 37 -0.94 -5.82 13.45
N THR A 38 -1.07 -4.51 13.28
CA THR A 38 0.06 -3.65 12.92
C THR A 38 -0.31 -2.20 13.22
N MET A 39 0.71 -1.40 13.51
CA MET A 39 0.57 0.05 13.61
C MET A 39 1.01 0.74 12.33
N ASP A 40 1.63 0.00 11.41
CA ASP A 40 2.23 0.55 10.19
C ASP A 40 1.22 0.66 9.06
N TYR A 41 1.42 1.67 8.23
CA TYR A 41 0.71 1.83 6.96
C TYR A 41 1.74 1.91 5.85
N ASP A 42 1.62 1.03 4.86
CA ASP A 42 2.49 0.98 3.70
C ASP A 42 1.64 1.12 2.45
N ILE A 43 2.05 2.00 1.54
CA ILE A 43 1.38 2.12 0.25
C ILE A 43 2.40 2.00 -0.88
N TYR A 44 1.96 1.45 -1.98
CA TYR A 44 2.73 1.36 -3.21
C TYR A 44 2.06 2.29 -4.22
N VAL A 45 2.80 3.26 -4.73
CA VAL A 45 2.24 4.28 -5.63
C VAL A 45 2.95 4.26 -6.99
N ASP A 46 2.22 4.67 -8.02
CA ASP A 46 2.80 4.89 -9.34
C ASP A 46 3.77 6.06 -9.25
N ASN A 47 4.99 5.88 -9.74
CA ASN A 47 6.04 6.91 -9.65
C ASN A 47 5.95 7.97 -10.74
N ASN A 48 4.90 7.99 -11.53
CA ASN A 48 4.65 9.05 -12.51
C ASN A 48 4.69 10.40 -11.78
N PRO A 49 5.42 11.41 -12.31
CA PRO A 49 5.53 12.71 -11.63
C PRO A 49 4.19 13.37 -11.31
N GLU A 50 3.23 13.28 -12.20
CA GLU A 50 1.90 13.86 -11.96
C GLU A 50 1.19 13.16 -10.80
N ASN A 51 1.34 11.83 -10.69
CA ASN A 51 0.77 11.06 -9.61
C ASN A 51 1.40 11.41 -8.26
N LEU A 52 2.72 11.52 -8.23
CA LEU A 52 3.43 11.92 -7.01
C LEU A 52 3.07 13.34 -6.59
N ASP A 53 2.96 14.27 -7.55
CA ASP A 53 2.58 15.65 -7.25
C ASP A 53 1.19 15.72 -6.64
N LEU A 54 0.26 14.92 -7.16
CA LEU A 54 -1.10 14.87 -6.61
C LEU A 54 -1.09 14.29 -5.18
N LEU A 55 -0.31 13.24 -4.96
CA LEU A 55 -0.14 12.65 -3.63
C LEU A 55 0.40 13.70 -2.65
N PHE A 56 1.45 14.42 -3.04
CA PHE A 56 2.06 15.44 -2.18
C PHE A 56 1.10 16.59 -1.89
N LYS A 57 0.30 16.99 -2.86
CA LYS A 57 -0.68 18.05 -2.69
C LYS A 57 -1.70 17.69 -1.62
N ILE A 58 -2.19 16.46 -1.65
CA ILE A 58 -3.15 15.98 -0.66
C ILE A 58 -2.48 15.79 0.70
N ALA A 59 -1.28 15.22 0.71
CA ALA A 59 -0.52 15.02 1.95
C ALA A 59 -0.33 16.35 2.70
N LYS A 60 -0.10 17.43 1.99
CA LYS A 60 0.08 18.76 2.58
C LYS A 60 -1.13 19.20 3.40
N LYS A 61 -2.33 18.82 2.99
CA LYS A 61 -3.55 19.14 3.74
C LYS A 61 -3.58 18.52 5.13
N TYR A 62 -2.85 17.42 5.31
CA TYR A 62 -2.77 16.67 6.56
C TYR A 62 -1.46 16.93 7.29
N ASP A 63 -0.69 17.93 6.86
CA ASP A 63 0.64 18.23 7.39
C ASP A 63 1.61 17.06 7.30
N LEU A 64 1.36 16.16 6.35
CA LEU A 64 2.24 15.04 6.05
C LEU A 64 3.37 15.52 5.14
N VAL A 65 4.60 15.41 5.62
CA VAL A 65 5.79 15.93 4.92
C VAL A 65 6.65 14.75 4.47
N PRO A 66 7.09 14.73 3.20
CA PRO A 66 8.03 13.69 2.77
C PRO A 66 9.38 13.87 3.45
N ASN A 67 9.96 12.77 3.91
CA ASN A 67 11.26 12.78 4.59
C ASN A 67 12.45 12.80 3.64
N LYS A 68 12.19 12.80 2.34
CA LYS A 68 13.22 12.82 1.30
C LYS A 68 12.87 13.86 0.24
N SER A 69 13.90 14.40 -0.41
CA SER A 69 13.73 15.28 -1.55
C SER A 69 13.23 14.51 -2.77
N LYS A 70 12.70 15.21 -3.77
CA LYS A 70 12.29 14.59 -5.03
C LYS A 70 13.44 13.82 -5.69
N GLU A 71 14.66 14.37 -5.59
CA GLU A 71 15.85 13.73 -6.14
C GLU A 71 16.19 12.44 -5.43
N GLU A 72 16.12 12.42 -4.10
CA GLU A 72 16.34 11.21 -3.32
C GLU A 72 15.28 10.15 -3.59
N ILE A 73 14.04 10.56 -3.76
CA ILE A 73 12.94 9.64 -4.09
C ILE A 73 13.19 8.95 -5.42
N ARG A 74 13.70 9.68 -6.42
CA ARG A 74 14.04 9.10 -7.73
C ARG A 74 15.15 8.07 -7.65
N LYS A 75 16.02 8.17 -6.65
CA LYS A 75 17.13 7.22 -6.46
C LYS A 75 16.72 6.02 -5.64
N HIS A 76 15.91 6.21 -4.61
CA HIS A 76 15.61 5.17 -3.62
C HIS A 76 14.25 4.53 -3.80
N PHE A 77 13.32 5.17 -4.49
CA PHE A 77 11.97 4.68 -4.75
C PHE A 77 11.20 4.33 -3.46
N MET A 78 11.57 4.97 -2.37
CA MET A 78 10.92 4.80 -1.08
C MET A 78 11.11 6.07 -0.26
N PHE A 79 10.05 6.47 0.44
CA PHE A 79 10.10 7.61 1.36
C PHE A 79 8.99 7.46 2.39
N LYS A 80 9.02 8.32 3.39
CA LYS A 80 7.95 8.38 4.39
C LYS A 80 7.23 9.71 4.26
N LEU A 81 5.92 9.66 4.48
CA LEU A 81 5.11 10.86 4.71
C LEU A 81 4.88 10.92 6.20
N GLU A 82 5.32 11.99 6.84
CA GLU A 82 5.35 12.10 8.30
C GLU A 82 4.67 13.35 8.84
N ASN A 83 3.94 13.17 9.93
CA ASN A 83 3.54 14.19 10.88
C ASN A 83 3.62 13.52 12.26
N ASP A 84 2.53 13.46 13.04
CA ASP A 84 2.52 12.70 14.29
C ASP A 84 2.44 11.19 14.02
N PHE A 85 2.10 10.78 12.81
CA PHE A 85 2.17 9.40 12.34
C PHE A 85 3.00 9.35 11.06
N SER A 86 3.31 8.15 10.59
CA SER A 86 4.05 8.00 9.36
C SER A 86 3.43 6.94 8.45
N ILE A 87 3.56 7.18 7.16
CA ILE A 87 3.14 6.26 6.11
C ILE A 87 4.35 5.97 5.26
N ASP A 88 4.69 4.69 5.10
CA ASP A 88 5.78 4.28 4.22
C ASP A 88 5.24 4.23 2.79
N VAL A 89 5.93 4.92 1.89
CA VAL A 89 5.55 5.01 0.48
C VAL A 89 6.61 4.35 -0.37
N PHE A 90 6.22 3.33 -1.10
CA PHE A 90 7.08 2.63 -2.06
C PHE A 90 6.66 3.04 -3.46
N CYS A 91 7.62 3.37 -4.30
CA CYS A 91 7.31 3.80 -5.67
C CYS A 91 8.29 3.28 -6.73
N PRO A 92 8.85 2.07 -6.59
CA PRO A 92 9.60 1.49 -7.70
C PRO A 92 8.64 1.14 -8.83
N LYS A 93 9.16 1.15 -10.05
CA LYS A 93 8.35 0.77 -11.20
C LYS A 93 7.94 -0.70 -11.13
N PHE A 94 8.81 -1.53 -10.57
CA PHE A 94 8.55 -2.94 -10.34
C PHE A 94 9.42 -3.45 -9.19
N PHE A 95 8.99 -4.57 -8.59
CA PHE A 95 9.82 -5.33 -7.65
C PHE A 95 10.32 -6.57 -8.38
N SER A 96 11.61 -6.90 -8.18
CA SER A 96 12.19 -8.14 -8.73
C SER A 96 11.76 -9.32 -7.88
N ALA A 97 11.14 -10.32 -8.50
CA ALA A 97 10.64 -11.50 -7.82
C ALA A 97 11.51 -12.74 -8.09
N GLY A 98 12.74 -12.54 -8.54
CA GLY A 98 13.67 -13.64 -8.89
C GLY A 98 13.32 -14.30 -10.21
N LYS A 99 14.30 -15.03 -10.80
CA LYS A 99 14.12 -15.79 -12.04
C LYS A 99 13.54 -14.97 -13.21
N GLY A 100 13.90 -13.68 -13.26
CA GLY A 100 13.39 -12.79 -14.31
C GLY A 100 11.96 -12.32 -14.13
N LYS A 101 11.29 -12.69 -13.04
CA LYS A 101 9.93 -12.23 -12.75
C LYS A 101 9.94 -10.83 -12.17
N LYS A 102 8.96 -10.04 -12.55
CA LYS A 102 8.77 -8.68 -12.06
C LYS A 102 7.34 -8.50 -11.61
N LEU A 103 7.18 -7.80 -10.48
CA LEU A 103 5.88 -7.37 -9.98
C LEU A 103 5.80 -5.87 -10.26
N SER A 104 5.18 -5.50 -11.38
CA SER A 104 5.08 -4.09 -11.79
C SER A 104 3.86 -3.43 -11.16
N PHE A 105 3.99 -2.15 -10.85
CA PHE A 105 2.87 -1.38 -10.32
C PHE A 105 1.65 -1.46 -11.25
N VAL A 106 1.86 -1.28 -12.54
CA VAL A 106 0.76 -1.26 -13.52
C VAL A 106 -0.04 -2.55 -13.49
N GLU A 107 0.65 -3.69 -13.48
CA GLU A 107 -0.03 -4.99 -13.46
C GLU A 107 -0.78 -5.23 -12.16
N LEU A 108 -0.16 -4.93 -11.03
CA LEU A 108 -0.80 -5.08 -9.72
C LEU A 108 -2.02 -4.16 -9.60
N TYR A 109 -1.89 -2.94 -10.09
CA TYR A 109 -2.97 -1.96 -10.05
C TYR A 109 -4.15 -2.39 -10.93
N ASP A 110 -3.87 -2.94 -12.11
CA ASP A 110 -4.91 -3.40 -13.03
C ASP A 110 -5.74 -4.54 -12.43
N ARG A 111 -5.14 -5.37 -11.58
CA ARG A 111 -5.81 -6.50 -10.93
C ARG A 111 -6.38 -6.16 -9.55
N ARG A 112 -6.31 -4.91 -9.14
CA ARG A 112 -6.67 -4.52 -7.78
C ARG A 112 -8.11 -4.84 -7.41
N SER A 113 -8.33 -5.01 -6.11
CA SER A 113 -9.65 -5.02 -5.49
C SER A 113 -9.88 -3.70 -4.81
N ILE A 114 -11.14 -3.33 -4.64
CA ILE A 114 -11.50 -2.14 -3.88
C ILE A 114 -12.24 -2.61 -2.63
N ALA A 115 -11.65 -2.33 -1.47
CA ALA A 115 -12.31 -2.62 -0.19
C ALA A 115 -13.15 -1.41 0.23
N LYS A 116 -14.32 -1.68 0.79
CA LYS A 116 -15.20 -0.64 1.31
C LYS A 116 -15.14 -0.70 2.83
N GLY A 117 -14.81 0.44 3.44
CA GLY A 117 -14.82 0.60 4.87
C GLY A 117 -16.10 1.29 5.35
N GLU A 118 -16.10 1.66 6.61
CA GLU A 118 -17.20 2.39 7.19
C GLU A 118 -17.33 3.78 6.54
N LYS A 119 -18.53 4.33 6.55
CA LYS A 119 -18.83 5.68 6.05
C LYS A 119 -18.54 5.86 4.56
N GLY A 120 -18.55 4.77 3.79
CA GLY A 120 -18.32 4.83 2.35
C GLY A 120 -16.86 5.01 1.94
N PHE A 121 -15.93 4.82 2.85
CA PHE A 121 -14.50 4.87 2.53
C PHE A 121 -14.14 3.71 1.61
N GLU A 122 -13.31 3.98 0.61
CA GLU A 122 -12.83 2.98 -0.32
C GLU A 122 -11.31 2.98 -0.37
N ILE A 123 -10.72 1.81 -0.49
CA ILE A 123 -9.27 1.64 -0.49
C ILE A 123 -8.91 0.60 -1.55
N ASN A 124 -7.89 0.91 -2.36
CA ASN A 124 -7.35 -0.03 -3.34
C ASN A 124 -6.43 -1.05 -2.67
N LEU A 125 -6.66 -2.31 -2.95
CA LEU A 125 -5.83 -3.42 -2.46
C LEU A 125 -5.30 -4.21 -3.64
N PRO A 126 -4.06 -4.74 -3.56
CA PRO A 126 -3.65 -5.75 -4.53
C PRO A 126 -4.58 -6.97 -4.41
N ALA A 127 -4.73 -7.71 -5.50
CA ALA A 127 -5.38 -9.01 -5.44
C ALA A 127 -4.65 -9.92 -4.44
N ILE A 128 -5.34 -10.89 -3.85
CA ILE A 128 -4.75 -11.75 -2.82
C ILE A 128 -3.49 -12.45 -3.35
N ASP A 129 -3.54 -12.98 -4.56
CA ASP A 129 -2.37 -13.64 -5.17
C ASP A 129 -1.18 -12.69 -5.32
N ASP A 130 -1.45 -11.43 -5.64
CA ASP A 130 -0.40 -10.42 -5.76
C ASP A 130 0.19 -10.05 -4.40
N LEU A 131 -0.64 -10.00 -3.35
CA LEU A 131 -0.15 -9.78 -1.99
C LEU A 131 0.75 -10.95 -1.54
N ILE A 132 0.36 -12.17 -1.85
CA ILE A 132 1.17 -13.35 -1.56
C ILE A 132 2.54 -13.21 -2.26
N ALA A 133 2.52 -12.83 -3.55
CA ALA A 133 3.75 -12.65 -4.30
C ALA A 133 4.66 -11.57 -3.67
N LEU A 134 4.07 -10.45 -3.25
CA LEU A 134 4.82 -9.38 -2.57
C LEU A 134 5.43 -9.88 -1.25
N LYS A 135 4.68 -10.65 -0.47
CA LYS A 135 5.18 -11.20 0.80
C LYS A 135 6.30 -12.21 0.60
N LYS A 136 6.30 -12.94 -0.50
CA LYS A 136 7.37 -13.89 -0.84
C LYS A 136 8.70 -13.22 -1.12
N LEU A 137 8.72 -11.91 -1.35
CA LEU A 137 9.97 -11.16 -1.50
C LEU A 137 10.71 -11.05 -0.17
N GLY A 138 9.98 -11.12 0.96
CA GLY A 138 10.57 -11.13 2.29
C GLY A 138 10.83 -12.55 2.75
N SER A 139 11.69 -12.69 3.75
CA SER A 139 12.03 -13.98 4.34
C SER A 139 11.87 -13.99 5.86
N ARG A 140 11.24 -12.98 6.43
CA ARG A 140 11.03 -12.90 7.87
C ARG A 140 9.94 -13.88 8.31
N PRO A 141 10.00 -14.38 9.56
CA PRO A 141 8.92 -15.25 10.06
C PRO A 141 7.52 -14.66 9.90
N LYS A 142 7.36 -13.36 10.10
CA LYS A 142 6.04 -12.72 9.94
C LYS A 142 5.57 -12.71 8.49
N ASP A 143 6.48 -12.71 7.52
CA ASP A 143 6.11 -12.79 6.11
C ASP A 143 5.52 -14.16 5.77
N LEU A 144 6.10 -15.22 6.33
CA LEU A 144 5.58 -16.59 6.16
C LEU A 144 4.21 -16.73 6.83
N GLU A 145 4.04 -16.15 8.00
CA GLU A 145 2.77 -16.14 8.71
C GLU A 145 1.71 -15.40 7.89
N ASP A 146 2.07 -14.25 7.34
CA ASP A 146 1.16 -13.46 6.51
C ASP A 146 0.71 -14.23 5.27
N ILE A 147 1.63 -14.98 4.64
CA ILE A 147 1.31 -15.81 3.49
C ILE A 147 0.28 -16.87 3.88
N GLN A 148 0.44 -17.49 5.04
CA GLN A 148 -0.53 -18.49 5.52
C GLN A 148 -1.93 -17.89 5.69
N TYR A 149 -2.03 -16.70 6.27
CA TYR A 149 -3.31 -16.02 6.40
C TYR A 149 -3.93 -15.71 5.04
N LEU A 150 -3.13 -15.23 4.10
CA LEU A 150 -3.62 -14.89 2.75
C LEU A 150 -4.09 -16.16 2.01
N GLU A 151 -3.36 -17.26 2.13
CA GLU A 151 -3.76 -18.54 1.53
C GLU A 151 -5.09 -19.01 2.13
N GLY A 152 -5.26 -18.85 3.44
CA GLY A 152 -6.53 -19.19 4.11
C GLY A 152 -7.68 -18.34 3.62
N LEU A 153 -7.47 -17.05 3.47
CA LEU A 153 -8.49 -16.12 2.96
C LEU A 153 -8.87 -16.46 1.52
N LYS A 154 -7.91 -16.86 0.71
CA LYS A 154 -8.13 -17.27 -0.67
C LYS A 154 -9.07 -18.48 -0.73
N GLN A 155 -8.86 -19.48 0.14
CA GLN A 155 -9.72 -20.67 0.20
C GLN A 155 -11.15 -20.32 0.61
N ILE A 156 -11.30 -19.45 1.61
CA ILE A 156 -12.62 -19.02 2.09
C ILE A 156 -13.42 -18.35 0.98
N LYS A 157 -12.74 -17.58 0.11
CA LYS A 157 -13.40 -16.90 -1.01
C LYS A 157 -13.63 -17.78 -2.23
N GLY A 158 -13.27 -19.06 -2.16
CA GLY A 158 -13.47 -20.01 -3.24
C GLY A 158 -12.54 -19.82 -4.43
N GLU A 159 -11.41 -19.19 -4.21
CA GLU A 159 -10.44 -18.87 -5.27
C GLU A 159 -9.27 -19.83 -5.33
#